data_3dc88429fe08ba303d4dfab6179288ae
#
_entry.id   3dc88429fe08ba303d4dfab6179288ae
#
_cell.length_a   1.000
_cell.length_b   1.000
_cell.length_c   1.000
_cell.angle_alpha   90.00
_cell.angle_beta   90.00
_cell.angle_gamma   90.00
#
_symmetry.space_group_name_H-M   'P 1'
#
loop_
_entity.id
_entity.type
_entity.pdbx_description
1 polymer ?
#
loop_
_entity_poly.entity_id
_entity_poly.type
_entity_poly.pdbx_seq_one_letter_code
_entity_poly.pdbx_strand_id
1 'polypeptide(L)'
;MIIDQDIQNKLREQYNPEGSDLRTLQLHLLDILVEFDRICRKYGIDYWLDGGTLIGAARHDGFLPWDDDIDVCILLKDKKRLIRAMEKELQAPFKYDKQPFFWMKISNDNVSVTREVPVKSGKIVVKKENIWLEIGRAHV
;
A
#
# COMPACT_ATOMS: atom_id res chain seq x y z
N MET A 1 -20.37 4.45 -4.92
CA MET A 1 -20.79 5.69 -5.64
C MET A 1 -19.54 6.36 -6.15
N ILE A 2 -19.33 6.31 -7.43
CA ILE A 2 -18.18 6.94 -8.09
C ILE A 2 -18.40 8.46 -8.11
N ILE A 3 -17.38 9.22 -7.80
CA ILE A 3 -17.41 10.68 -7.87
C ILE A 3 -17.57 11.14 -9.33
N ASP A 4 -18.29 12.23 -9.53
CA ASP A 4 -18.41 12.89 -10.82
C ASP A 4 -17.04 13.14 -11.48
N GLN A 5 -16.95 12.90 -12.80
CA GLN A 5 -15.69 12.92 -13.53
C GLN A 5 -15.00 14.30 -13.50
N ASP A 6 -15.77 15.39 -13.52
CA ASP A 6 -15.19 16.72 -13.48
C ASP A 6 -14.60 17.03 -12.11
N ILE A 7 -15.25 16.58 -11.05
CA ILE A 7 -14.72 16.68 -9.68
C ILE A 7 -13.46 15.81 -9.56
N GLN A 8 -13.49 14.58 -10.09
CA GLN A 8 -12.34 13.69 -10.09
C GLN A 8 -11.12 14.31 -10.79
N ASN A 9 -11.33 14.91 -11.95
CA ASN A 9 -10.27 15.55 -12.72
C ASN A 9 -9.66 16.74 -11.95
N LYS A 10 -10.49 17.58 -11.34
CA LYS A 10 -10.03 18.70 -10.50
C LYS A 10 -9.21 18.24 -9.29
N LEU A 11 -9.65 17.18 -8.61
CA LEU A 11 -8.93 16.63 -7.46
C LEU A 11 -7.59 16.02 -7.89
N ARG A 12 -7.55 15.30 -9.00
CA ARG A 12 -6.30 14.76 -9.55
C ARG A 12 -5.33 15.87 -9.96
N GLU A 13 -5.81 16.90 -10.62
CA GLU A 13 -4.99 18.05 -10.99
C GLU A 13 -4.42 18.79 -9.78
N GLN A 14 -5.21 18.89 -8.71
CA GLN A 14 -4.81 19.56 -7.47
C GLN A 14 -3.81 18.78 -6.63
N TYR A 15 -3.98 17.47 -6.48
CA TYR A 15 -3.26 16.67 -5.49
C TYR A 15 -2.22 15.72 -6.09
N ASN A 16 -2.54 15.05 -7.19
CA ASN A 16 -1.69 14.03 -7.79
C ASN A 16 -1.68 14.06 -9.33
N PRO A 17 -1.38 15.23 -9.94
CA PRO A 17 -1.30 15.31 -11.38
C PRO A 17 -0.24 14.33 -11.93
N GLU A 18 -0.39 13.93 -13.19
CA GLU A 18 0.58 13.06 -13.85
C GLU A 18 2.00 13.67 -13.79
N GLY A 19 2.97 12.83 -13.41
CA GLY A 19 4.36 13.23 -13.23
C GLY A 19 4.68 13.88 -11.88
N SER A 20 3.70 14.11 -11.00
CA SER A 20 3.96 14.55 -9.63
C SER A 20 4.61 13.47 -8.79
N ASP A 21 5.32 13.87 -7.73
CA ASP A 21 5.97 12.92 -6.80
C ASP A 21 4.95 12.00 -6.15
N LEU A 22 3.79 12.53 -5.75
CA LEU A 22 2.73 11.72 -5.15
C LEU A 22 2.17 10.71 -6.16
N ARG A 23 1.91 11.13 -7.41
CA ARG A 23 1.43 10.21 -8.44
C ARG A 23 2.45 9.11 -8.75
N THR A 24 3.70 9.45 -8.82
CA THR A 24 4.80 8.50 -9.02
C THR A 24 4.87 7.50 -7.87
N LEU A 25 4.75 7.97 -6.62
CA LEU A 25 4.68 7.11 -5.44
C LEU A 25 3.49 6.15 -5.51
N GLN A 26 2.30 6.65 -5.83
CA GLN A 26 1.09 5.84 -5.96
C GLN A 26 1.25 4.73 -7.00
N LEU A 27 1.88 4.99 -8.13
CA LEU A 27 2.13 3.98 -9.16
C LEU A 27 3.09 2.90 -8.67
N HIS A 28 4.13 3.26 -7.94
CA HIS A 28 5.03 2.27 -7.33
C HIS A 28 4.36 1.44 -6.22
N LEU A 29 3.47 2.04 -5.45
CA LEU A 29 2.65 1.31 -4.49
C LEU A 29 1.70 0.33 -5.18
N LEU A 30 1.13 0.74 -6.32
CA LEU A 30 0.29 -0.14 -7.14
C LEU A 30 1.05 -1.35 -7.65
N ASP A 31 2.33 -1.20 -8.04
CA ASP A 31 3.17 -2.34 -8.45
C ASP A 31 3.30 -3.37 -7.32
N ILE A 32 3.43 -2.93 -6.06
CA ILE A 32 3.46 -3.83 -4.90
C ILE A 32 2.11 -4.53 -4.74
N LEU A 33 1.00 -3.81 -4.88
CA LEU A 33 -0.34 -4.39 -4.76
C LEU A 33 -0.61 -5.43 -5.86
N VAL A 34 -0.18 -5.17 -7.09
CA VAL A 34 -0.32 -6.12 -8.21
C VAL A 34 0.45 -7.41 -7.93
N GLU A 35 1.67 -7.32 -7.39
CA GLU A 35 2.44 -8.50 -7.02
C GLU A 35 1.80 -9.26 -5.85
N PHE A 36 1.29 -8.56 -4.86
CA PHE A 36 0.54 -9.14 -3.75
C PHE A 36 -0.72 -9.86 -4.24
N ASP A 37 -1.50 -9.21 -5.11
CA ASP A 37 -2.70 -9.81 -5.72
C ASP A 37 -2.36 -11.08 -6.50
N ARG A 38 -1.28 -11.07 -7.29
CA ARG A 38 -0.80 -12.24 -8.03
C ARG A 38 -0.55 -13.42 -7.10
N ILE A 39 0.12 -13.18 -5.98
CA ILE A 39 0.43 -14.23 -4.99
C ILE A 39 -0.86 -14.72 -4.33
N CYS A 40 -1.73 -13.82 -3.89
CA CYS A 40 -2.99 -14.17 -3.26
C CYS A 40 -3.87 -15.03 -4.19
N ARG A 41 -4.02 -14.64 -5.45
CA ARG A 41 -4.78 -15.42 -6.44
C ARG A 41 -4.17 -16.81 -6.68
N LYS A 42 -2.86 -16.89 -6.83
CA LYS A 42 -2.16 -18.16 -7.05
C LYS A 42 -2.38 -19.16 -5.91
N TYR A 43 -2.45 -18.69 -4.69
CA TYR A 43 -2.58 -19.52 -3.49
C TYR A 43 -4.01 -19.57 -2.92
N GLY A 44 -4.98 -18.96 -3.58
CA GLY A 44 -6.37 -18.95 -3.13
C GLY A 44 -6.53 -18.28 -1.76
N ILE A 45 -5.84 -17.16 -1.54
CA ILE A 45 -5.92 -16.37 -0.31
C ILE A 45 -6.82 -15.16 -0.59
N ASP A 46 -7.91 -15.08 0.15
CA ASP A 46 -8.81 -13.93 0.07
C ASP A 46 -8.21 -12.74 0.83
N TYR A 47 -8.27 -11.59 0.22
CA TYR A 47 -7.93 -10.32 0.83
C TYR A 47 -8.91 -9.22 0.41
N TRP A 48 -8.91 -8.12 1.10
CA TRP A 48 -9.68 -6.93 0.74
C TRP A 48 -8.88 -5.66 1.03
N LEU A 49 -9.24 -4.61 0.32
CA LEU A 49 -8.71 -3.27 0.57
C LEU A 49 -9.28 -2.72 1.87
N ASP A 50 -8.50 -1.94 2.61
CA ASP A 50 -8.91 -1.33 3.86
C ASP A 50 -8.70 0.19 3.87
N GLY A 51 -9.29 0.88 4.82
CA GLY A 51 -9.08 2.31 5.06
C GLY A 51 -9.24 3.19 3.84
N GLY A 52 -8.29 4.09 3.64
CA GLY A 52 -8.25 5.01 2.50
C GLY A 52 -8.17 4.32 1.16
N THR A 53 -7.48 3.19 1.09
CA THR A 53 -7.37 2.37 -0.12
C THR A 53 -8.74 1.87 -0.60
N LEU A 54 -9.58 1.38 0.32
CA LEU A 54 -10.94 0.95 0.01
C LEU A 54 -11.81 2.13 -0.44
N ILE A 55 -11.73 3.25 0.26
CA ILE A 55 -12.50 4.46 -0.09
C ILE A 55 -12.08 4.97 -1.47
N GLY A 56 -10.79 4.98 -1.76
CA GLY A 56 -10.26 5.36 -3.06
C GLY A 56 -10.79 4.49 -4.19
N ALA A 57 -10.72 3.17 -4.04
CA ALA A 57 -11.26 2.20 -5.00
C ALA A 57 -12.76 2.40 -5.23
N ALA A 58 -13.54 2.61 -4.17
CA ALA A 58 -14.99 2.73 -4.26
C ALA A 58 -15.47 4.07 -4.83
N ARG A 59 -14.74 5.15 -4.64
CA ARG A 59 -15.17 6.51 -5.02
C ARG A 59 -14.40 7.10 -6.19
N HIS A 60 -13.11 6.78 -6.30
CA HIS A 60 -12.18 7.40 -7.23
C HIS A 60 -11.68 6.44 -8.32
N ASP A 61 -12.14 5.19 -8.28
CA ASP A 61 -11.68 4.14 -9.19
C ASP A 61 -10.13 4.00 -9.16
N GLY A 62 -9.58 4.07 -7.96
CA GLY A 62 -8.15 4.04 -7.71
C GLY A 62 -7.79 4.63 -6.36
N PHE A 63 -6.66 5.34 -6.28
CA PHE A 63 -6.28 6.04 -5.06
C PHE A 63 -7.19 7.22 -4.73
N LEU A 64 -7.36 7.50 -3.44
CA LEU A 64 -7.69 8.85 -3.04
C LEU A 64 -6.61 9.80 -3.58
N PRO A 65 -6.95 10.94 -4.21
CA PRO A 65 -5.95 11.78 -4.88
C PRO A 65 -4.79 12.25 -4.00
N TRP A 66 -5.01 12.37 -2.69
CA TRP A 66 -4.03 12.81 -1.69
C TRP A 66 -3.39 11.69 -0.89
N ASP A 67 -3.71 10.43 -1.16
CA ASP A 67 -3.26 9.28 -0.36
C ASP A 67 -1.86 8.81 -0.78
N ASP A 68 -1.06 8.39 0.17
CA ASP A 68 0.34 8.00 -0.03
C ASP A 68 0.68 6.61 0.50
N ASP A 69 -0.34 5.80 0.76
CA ASP A 69 -0.21 4.42 1.25
C ASP A 69 -1.22 3.46 0.63
N ILE A 70 -1.02 2.17 0.87
CA ILE A 70 -1.96 1.09 0.55
C ILE A 70 -2.08 0.17 1.75
N ASP A 71 -3.32 -0.02 2.18
CA ASP A 71 -3.69 -0.95 3.24
C ASP A 71 -4.58 -2.06 2.69
N VAL A 72 -4.23 -3.29 3.03
CA VAL A 72 -5.03 -4.49 2.76
C VAL A 72 -5.21 -5.31 4.02
N CYS A 73 -6.26 -6.11 4.07
CA CYS A 73 -6.51 -7.05 5.15
C CYS A 73 -6.68 -8.47 4.64
N ILE A 74 -6.26 -9.44 5.46
CA ILE A 74 -6.49 -10.87 5.26
C ILE A 74 -7.16 -11.48 6.47
N LEU A 75 -7.75 -12.65 6.32
CA LEU A 75 -8.21 -13.44 7.45
C LEU A 75 -7.02 -13.97 8.26
N LEU A 76 -7.12 -13.88 9.58
CA LEU A 76 -6.04 -14.35 10.47
C LEU A 76 -5.66 -15.81 10.21
N LYS A 77 -6.64 -16.67 9.88
CA LYS A 77 -6.40 -18.09 9.54
C LYS A 77 -5.45 -18.28 8.35
N ASP A 78 -5.42 -17.33 7.42
CA ASP A 78 -4.62 -17.41 6.19
C ASP A 78 -3.21 -16.84 6.36
N LYS A 79 -2.90 -16.19 7.50
CA LYS A 79 -1.61 -15.56 7.74
C LYS A 79 -0.41 -16.48 7.49
N LYS A 80 -0.44 -17.70 8.05
CA LYS A 80 0.67 -18.66 7.87
C LYS A 80 0.83 -19.10 6.41
N ARG A 81 -0.30 -19.26 5.71
CA ARG A 81 -0.31 -19.63 4.29
C ARG A 81 0.24 -18.52 3.43
N LEU A 82 -0.14 -17.28 3.71
CA LEU A 82 0.37 -16.10 3.01
C LEU A 82 1.88 -15.93 3.23
N ILE A 83 2.38 -16.08 4.45
CA ILE A 83 3.82 -15.99 4.74
C ILE A 83 4.60 -17.01 3.90
N ARG A 84 4.17 -18.27 3.87
CA ARG A 84 4.83 -19.31 3.06
C ARG A 84 4.78 -19.01 1.57
N ALA A 85 3.66 -18.47 1.09
CA ALA A 85 3.51 -18.06 -0.30
C ALA A 85 4.47 -16.92 -0.65
N MET A 86 4.56 -15.90 0.18
CA MET A 86 5.48 -14.77 -0.01
C MET A 86 6.95 -15.21 0.04
N GLU A 87 7.33 -16.06 1.00
CA GLU A 87 8.69 -16.61 1.07
C GLU A 87 9.09 -17.39 -0.19
N LYS A 88 8.13 -18.01 -0.85
CA LYS A 88 8.37 -18.78 -2.09
C LYS A 88 8.33 -17.93 -3.36
N GLU A 89 7.46 -16.94 -3.40
CA GLU A 89 7.11 -16.23 -4.64
C GLU A 89 7.76 -14.87 -4.79
N LEU A 90 7.98 -14.14 -3.67
CA LEU A 90 8.55 -12.80 -3.77
C LEU A 90 10.00 -12.84 -4.23
N GLN A 91 10.28 -12.02 -5.23
CA GLN A 91 11.62 -11.82 -5.77
C GLN A 91 11.96 -10.32 -5.78
N ALA A 92 13.26 -10.02 -5.77
CA ALA A 92 13.72 -8.65 -5.88
C ALA A 92 13.02 -7.93 -7.07
N PRO A 93 12.60 -6.68 -6.91
CA PRO A 93 12.91 -5.77 -5.80
C PRO A 93 11.96 -5.86 -4.61
N PHE A 94 10.97 -6.79 -4.62
CA PHE A 94 9.98 -6.91 -3.57
C PHE A 94 10.50 -7.77 -2.41
N LYS A 95 10.24 -7.30 -1.20
CA LYS A 95 10.55 -8.01 0.04
C LYS A 95 9.39 -7.93 1.00
N TYR A 96 9.19 -8.99 1.78
CA TYR A 96 8.27 -8.91 2.90
C TYR A 96 9.02 -8.76 4.22
N ASP A 97 8.46 -7.97 5.11
CA ASP A 97 8.99 -7.75 6.45
C ASP A 97 7.96 -8.20 7.50
N LYS A 98 8.45 -9.08 8.38
CA LYS A 98 7.68 -9.65 9.48
C LYS A 98 7.73 -8.70 10.66
N GLN A 99 6.75 -7.85 10.79
CA GLN A 99 6.59 -7.04 11.99
C GLN A 99 6.14 -7.91 13.19
N PRO A 100 6.68 -7.67 14.41
CA PRO A 100 6.56 -8.62 15.50
C PRO A 100 5.15 -8.86 16.03
N PHE A 101 4.19 -7.96 15.81
CA PHE A 101 2.90 -8.11 16.48
C PHE A 101 1.71 -8.40 15.56
N PHE A 102 1.36 -7.55 14.60
CA PHE A 102 0.07 -7.70 13.92
C PHE A 102 0.10 -7.43 12.43
N TRP A 103 1.09 -6.72 11.94
CA TRP A 103 1.18 -6.20 10.61
C TRP A 103 2.30 -6.87 9.84
N MET A 104 2.09 -7.08 8.57
CA MET A 104 3.13 -7.46 7.63
C MET A 104 3.28 -6.35 6.61
N LYS A 105 4.45 -6.22 6.03
CA LYS A 105 4.72 -5.24 4.99
C LYS A 105 5.37 -5.90 3.80
N ILE A 106 4.98 -5.47 2.62
CA ILE A 106 5.74 -5.74 1.40
C ILE A 106 6.34 -4.43 0.95
N SER A 107 7.64 -4.37 0.80
CA SER A 107 8.37 -3.20 0.33
C SER A 107 8.96 -3.41 -1.05
N ASN A 108 9.34 -2.31 -1.68
CA ASN A 108 10.13 -2.29 -2.90
C ASN A 108 11.48 -1.64 -2.59
N ASP A 109 12.56 -2.41 -2.69
CA ASP A 109 13.90 -1.94 -2.35
C ASP A 109 14.49 -0.92 -3.34
N ASN A 110 13.92 -0.82 -4.53
CA ASN A 110 14.36 0.15 -5.54
C ASN A 110 13.74 1.53 -5.37
N VAL A 111 12.71 1.65 -4.51
CA VAL A 111 11.97 2.90 -4.35
C VAL A 111 11.97 3.33 -2.90
N SER A 112 12.42 4.55 -2.65
CA SER A 112 12.43 5.13 -1.31
C SER A 112 11.85 6.53 -1.32
N VAL A 113 11.23 6.90 -0.21
CA VAL A 113 10.72 8.24 0.06
C VAL A 113 11.45 8.84 1.24
N THR A 114 11.56 10.16 1.22
CA THR A 114 12.10 10.93 2.34
C THR A 114 10.92 11.56 3.08
N ARG A 115 10.78 11.25 4.36
CA ARG A 115 9.71 11.80 5.19
C ARG A 115 10.30 12.59 6.35
N GLU A 116 9.64 13.68 6.70
CA GLU A 116 9.90 14.41 7.93
C GLU A 116 9.09 13.76 9.06
N VAL A 117 9.79 13.25 10.06
CA VAL A 117 9.16 12.56 11.20
C VAL A 117 9.41 13.35 12.47
N PRO A 118 8.36 13.80 13.17
CA PRO A 118 8.51 14.42 14.46
C PRO A 118 8.98 13.40 15.49
N VAL A 119 10.04 13.72 16.22
CA VAL A 119 10.53 12.89 17.34
C VAL A 119 10.05 13.45 18.67
N LYS A 120 10.06 12.62 19.71
CA LYS A 120 9.57 12.97 21.07
C LYS A 120 10.20 14.23 21.67
N SER A 121 11.37 14.64 21.18
CA SER A 121 12.04 15.87 21.60
C SER A 121 11.53 17.15 20.94
N GLY A 122 10.49 17.07 20.08
CA GLY A 122 9.97 18.19 19.29
C GLY A 122 10.82 18.58 18.08
N LYS A 123 11.89 17.83 17.80
CA LYS A 123 12.70 18.00 16.59
C LYS A 123 12.09 17.23 15.43
N ILE A 124 12.30 17.73 14.21
CA ILE A 124 11.96 17.04 12.98
C ILE A 124 13.21 16.29 12.50
N VAL A 125 13.06 15.01 12.25
CA VAL A 125 14.12 14.17 11.68
C VAL A 125 13.71 13.76 10.28
N VAL A 126 14.61 13.93 9.33
CA VAL A 126 14.42 13.47 7.95
C VAL A 126 14.79 11.99 7.89
N LYS A 127 13.81 11.15 7.57
CA LYS A 127 13.99 9.71 7.44
C LYS A 127 13.80 9.27 5.99
N LYS A 128 14.79 8.56 5.47
CA LYS A 128 14.66 7.86 4.19
C LYS A 128 14.23 6.42 4.44
N GLU A 129 13.14 6.00 3.82
CA GLU A 129 12.61 4.65 3.98
C GLU A 129 12.05 4.13 2.64
N ASN A 130 12.07 2.81 2.46
CA ASN A 130 11.46 2.20 1.30
C ASN A 130 9.94 2.34 1.40
N ILE A 131 9.27 2.41 0.25
CA ILE A 131 7.82 2.37 0.21
C ILE A 131 7.32 0.96 0.51
N TRP A 132 6.15 0.86 1.13
CA TRP A 132 5.54 -0.43 1.47
C TRP A 132 4.02 -0.42 1.34
N LEU A 133 3.48 -1.61 1.13
CA LEU A 133 2.09 -1.96 1.32
C LEU A 133 1.93 -2.60 2.70
N GLU A 134 0.92 -2.21 3.45
CA GLU A 134 0.62 -2.74 4.78
C GLU A 134 -0.47 -3.82 4.72
N ILE A 135 -0.22 -4.95 5.38
CA ILE A 135 -1.14 -6.09 5.45
C ILE A 135 -1.63 -6.24 6.87
N GLY A 136 -2.85 -5.84 7.10
CA GLY A 136 -3.57 -6.05 8.34
C GLY A 136 -4.25 -7.41 8.42
N ARG A 137 -4.93 -7.67 9.53
CA ARG A 137 -5.67 -8.90 9.76
C ARG A 137 -7.03 -8.63 10.35
N ALA A 138 -8.02 -9.38 9.91
CA ALA A 138 -9.33 -9.41 10.53
C ALA A 138 -9.51 -10.69 11.34
N HIS A 139 -10.13 -10.52 12.48
CA HIS A 139 -10.67 -11.60 13.29
C HIS A 139 -12.12 -11.84 12.85
N VAL A 140 -12.34 -12.98 12.27
CA VAL A 140 -13.69 -13.47 12.00
C VAL A 140 -13.91 -14.74 12.75
#